data_f76c53840634b648e7fe68e0bf685adb
#
_entry.id   f76c53840634b648e7fe68e0bf685adb
#
_cell.length_a   1.000
_cell.length_b   1.000
_cell.length_c   1.000
_cell.angle_alpha   90.00
_cell.angle_beta   90.00
_cell.angle_gamma   90.00
#
_symmetry.space_group_name_H-M   'P 1'
#
loop_
_entity.id
_entity.type
_entity.pdbx_description
1 polymer ?
#
loop_
_entity_poly.entity_id
_entity_poly.type
_entity_poly.pdbx_seq_one_letter_code
_entity_poly.pdbx_strand_id
1 'polypeptide(L)'
;MNPPPLLEVKSLKVHFPVEKSLFSRNRHFVRAVDDVSFTVAPGETVGLVGESGCGKTTLGRAVIRLVEPTGGQVLFAGEDLGSLHRATLRTRRRQFQMIFQDPYASLNPRARVENIIGDALDIHQLVASATERRQRVEKLLEDVGLHPSHAQRYPHEFSGGQRQRIGIARALAVEPRLIVCDEPVSALDVSVQAQIVNLLRDLQQVHHMAYLFVAHDLAVVRHISHRILVMYLGRLVEAGDARAVCQSPKHPYTQALISAVPVVDPDSKRRRIILAGDVPSPIHPPGGCPFHPRCPVAEPRCQTEEPAWREVAPGRHVACHLAQ
;
A
#
# COMPACT_ATOMS: atom_id res chain seq x y z
N MET A 1 -6.31 -19.94 18.74
CA MET A 1 -5.06 -19.71 18.00
C MET A 1 -5.37 -18.80 16.83
N ASN A 2 -4.66 -17.70 16.69
CA ASN A 2 -4.84 -16.86 15.48
C ASN A 2 -4.37 -17.66 14.24
N PRO A 3 -5.10 -17.57 13.12
CA PRO A 3 -4.67 -18.24 11.89
C PRO A 3 -3.29 -17.72 11.48
N PRO A 4 -2.46 -18.53 10.81
CA PRO A 4 -1.18 -18.09 10.33
C PRO A 4 -1.35 -16.90 9.35
N PRO A 5 -0.43 -15.94 9.34
CA PRO A 5 -0.53 -14.77 8.47
C PRO A 5 -0.52 -15.20 7.00
N LEU A 6 -1.31 -14.49 6.17
CA LEU A 6 -1.30 -14.66 4.71
C LEU A 6 -0.03 -14.08 4.10
N LEU A 7 0.39 -12.90 4.58
CA LEU A 7 1.63 -12.23 4.21
C LEU A 7 2.45 -11.97 5.48
N GLU A 8 3.73 -12.34 5.45
CA GLU A 8 4.68 -12.00 6.50
C GLU A 8 5.92 -11.38 5.89
N VAL A 9 6.23 -10.16 6.31
CA VAL A 9 7.39 -9.39 5.86
C VAL A 9 8.37 -9.31 7.01
N LYS A 10 9.63 -9.70 6.77
CA LYS A 10 10.70 -9.75 7.77
C LYS A 10 11.89 -8.92 7.34
N SER A 11 12.20 -7.87 8.09
CA SER A 11 13.37 -6.99 7.90
C SER A 11 13.61 -6.60 6.44
N LEU A 12 12.53 -6.28 5.72
CA LEU A 12 12.59 -6.01 4.28
C LEU A 12 13.39 -4.75 4.00
N LYS A 13 14.30 -4.85 3.02
CA LYS A 13 15.12 -3.73 2.54
C LYS A 13 15.00 -3.59 1.03
N VAL A 14 14.84 -2.35 0.56
CA VAL A 14 14.90 -1.99 -0.86
C VAL A 14 15.76 -0.74 -0.98
N HIS A 15 16.97 -0.91 -1.45
CA HIS A 15 17.95 0.14 -1.62
C HIS A 15 18.28 0.28 -3.10
N PHE A 16 18.05 1.46 -3.68
CA PHE A 16 18.37 1.76 -5.08
C PHE A 16 19.74 2.42 -5.17
N PRO A 17 20.65 1.92 -6.00
CA PRO A 17 21.90 2.61 -6.24
C PRO A 17 21.64 3.95 -6.92
N VAL A 18 22.28 5.00 -6.42
CA VAL A 18 22.33 6.30 -7.11
C VAL A 18 23.39 6.21 -8.18
N GLU A 19 23.02 6.38 -9.45
CA GLU A 19 23.98 6.42 -10.55
C GLU A 19 25.01 7.51 -10.31
N LYS A 20 26.27 7.19 -10.55
CA LYS A 20 27.39 8.10 -10.36
C LYS A 20 28.23 8.25 -11.60
N SER A 21 28.82 9.44 -11.70
CA SER A 21 29.98 9.71 -12.53
C SER A 21 31.00 8.56 -12.43
N LEU A 22 31.53 8.16 -13.57
CA LEU A 22 32.49 7.06 -13.78
C LEU A 22 33.72 7.09 -12.84
N PHE A 23 33.92 8.16 -12.08
CA PHE A 23 35.10 8.41 -11.22
C PHE A 23 34.84 8.38 -9.70
N SER A 24 33.61 8.06 -9.22
CA SER A 24 33.33 8.09 -7.76
C SER A 24 33.37 6.71 -7.12
N ARG A 25 34.29 6.50 -6.20
CA ARG A 25 34.46 5.24 -5.42
C ARG A 25 33.35 4.96 -4.39
N ASN A 26 32.59 5.96 -3.92
CA ASN A 26 31.53 5.74 -2.93
C ASN A 26 30.19 5.50 -3.58
N ARG A 27 29.56 4.35 -3.40
CA ARG A 27 28.18 4.06 -3.83
C ARG A 27 27.19 4.63 -2.81
N HIS A 28 26.39 5.60 -3.21
CA HIS A 28 25.25 6.04 -2.41
C HIS A 28 24.01 5.25 -2.79
N PHE A 29 23.13 5.02 -1.84
CA PHE A 29 21.88 4.31 -2.06
C PHE A 29 20.71 5.15 -1.55
N VAL A 30 19.62 5.17 -2.31
CA VAL A 30 18.31 5.60 -1.80
C VAL A 30 17.74 4.46 -0.99
N ARG A 31 17.61 4.62 0.31
CA ARG A 31 16.99 3.63 1.22
C ARG A 31 15.49 3.80 1.19
N ALA A 32 14.85 3.30 0.13
CA ALA A 32 13.41 3.46 -0.06
C ALA A 32 12.59 2.64 0.94
N VAL A 33 13.08 1.45 1.32
CA VAL A 33 12.57 0.61 2.41
C VAL A 33 13.78 0.13 3.20
N ASP A 34 13.75 0.30 4.52
CA ASP A 34 14.89 0.00 5.39
C ASP A 34 14.41 -0.64 6.69
N ASP A 35 14.56 -1.96 6.78
CA ASP A 35 14.22 -2.80 7.94
C ASP A 35 12.73 -2.78 8.33
N VAL A 36 11.85 -3.05 7.35
CA VAL A 36 10.40 -3.08 7.57
C VAL A 36 9.91 -4.50 7.83
N SER A 37 9.18 -4.69 8.95
CA SER A 37 8.57 -5.96 9.33
C SER A 37 7.11 -5.77 9.70
N PHE A 38 6.22 -6.59 9.14
CA PHE A 38 4.79 -6.62 9.47
C PHE A 38 4.13 -7.89 8.93
N THR A 39 2.88 -8.11 9.33
CA THR A 39 2.06 -9.23 8.84
C THR A 39 0.73 -8.73 8.30
N VAL A 40 0.08 -9.53 7.44
CA VAL A 40 -1.31 -9.36 7.01
C VAL A 40 -2.01 -10.70 7.19
N ALA A 41 -3.10 -10.72 7.94
CA ALA A 41 -3.93 -11.91 8.11
C ALA A 41 -4.86 -12.13 6.91
N PRO A 42 -5.40 -13.35 6.69
CA PRO A 42 -6.45 -13.57 5.71
C PRO A 42 -7.66 -12.66 5.97
N GLY A 43 -8.19 -12.02 4.92
CA GLY A 43 -9.33 -11.10 5.04
C GLY A 43 -9.05 -9.77 5.75
N GLU A 44 -7.81 -9.52 6.17
CA GLU A 44 -7.43 -8.27 6.84
C GLU A 44 -7.10 -7.16 5.83
N THR A 45 -7.46 -5.92 6.15
CA THR A 45 -6.92 -4.72 5.51
C THR A 45 -5.89 -4.08 6.42
N VAL A 46 -4.65 -4.02 5.95
CA VAL A 46 -3.56 -3.25 6.59
C VAL A 46 -3.34 -1.98 5.80
N GLY A 47 -3.58 -0.83 6.43
CA GLY A 47 -3.32 0.48 5.84
C GLY A 47 -1.86 0.89 6.00
N LEU A 48 -1.24 1.39 4.94
CA LEU A 48 0.11 1.94 4.95
C LEU A 48 0.06 3.42 4.62
N VAL A 49 0.45 4.26 5.57
CA VAL A 49 0.37 5.73 5.46
C VAL A 49 1.72 6.41 5.69
N GLY A 50 1.86 7.61 5.17
CA GLY A 50 3.04 8.47 5.31
C GLY A 50 3.11 9.51 4.20
N GLU A 51 4.01 10.48 4.33
CA GLU A 51 4.21 11.54 3.33
C GLU A 51 4.64 10.96 1.97
N SER A 52 4.44 11.73 0.89
CA SER A 52 4.92 11.36 -0.44
C SER A 52 6.44 11.13 -0.42
N GLY A 53 6.90 10.10 -1.14
CA GLY A 53 8.33 9.75 -1.20
C GLY A 53 8.88 8.97 -0.01
N CYS A 54 8.08 8.65 1.04
CA CYS A 54 8.58 7.89 2.19
C CYS A 54 8.80 6.39 1.95
N GLY A 55 8.50 5.86 0.73
CA GLY A 55 8.77 4.47 0.35
C GLY A 55 7.54 3.54 0.26
N LYS A 56 6.32 4.02 0.48
CA LYS A 56 5.07 3.21 0.48
C LYS A 56 4.86 2.39 -0.79
N THR A 57 4.88 3.04 -1.94
CA THR A 57 4.74 2.38 -3.26
C THR A 57 5.85 1.35 -3.48
N THR A 58 7.08 1.66 -3.07
CA THR A 58 8.21 0.72 -3.17
C THR A 58 7.97 -0.50 -2.29
N LEU A 59 7.52 -0.32 -1.05
CA LEU A 59 7.17 -1.42 -0.15
C LEU A 59 6.04 -2.27 -0.75
N GLY A 60 4.95 -1.65 -1.22
CA GLY A 60 3.84 -2.35 -1.87
C GLY A 60 4.28 -3.19 -3.07
N ARG A 61 5.17 -2.67 -3.91
CA ARG A 61 5.73 -3.39 -5.07
C ARG A 61 6.70 -4.49 -4.68
N ALA A 62 7.48 -4.28 -3.61
CA ALA A 62 8.46 -5.27 -3.14
C ALA A 62 7.78 -6.49 -2.53
N VAL A 63 6.67 -6.34 -1.78
CA VAL A 63 5.96 -7.46 -1.16
C VAL A 63 5.33 -8.42 -2.16
N ILE A 64 5.08 -7.99 -3.40
CA ILE A 64 4.60 -8.84 -4.50
C ILE A 64 5.69 -9.10 -5.56
N ARG A 65 6.95 -8.78 -5.25
CA ARG A 65 8.10 -8.93 -6.15
C ARG A 65 7.93 -8.31 -7.53
N LEU A 66 7.34 -7.12 -7.61
CA LEU A 66 7.45 -6.22 -8.77
C LEU A 66 8.75 -5.40 -8.68
N VAL A 67 9.25 -5.17 -7.48
CA VAL A 67 10.58 -4.64 -7.20
C VAL A 67 11.33 -5.70 -6.40
N GLU A 68 12.56 -5.99 -6.81
CA GLU A 68 13.38 -7.01 -6.12
C GLU A 68 13.91 -6.43 -4.80
N PRO A 69 13.65 -7.09 -3.65
CA PRO A 69 14.24 -6.69 -2.38
C PRO A 69 15.77 -6.81 -2.39
N THR A 70 16.45 -5.89 -1.70
CA THR A 70 17.90 -5.96 -1.49
C THR A 70 18.28 -6.71 -0.21
N GLY A 71 17.29 -7.04 0.63
CA GLY A 71 17.47 -7.83 1.85
C GLY A 71 16.13 -8.09 2.54
N GLY A 72 16.17 -8.95 3.55
CA GLY A 72 14.98 -9.42 4.26
C GLY A 72 14.23 -10.52 3.51
N GLN A 73 13.01 -10.85 3.98
CA GLN A 73 12.19 -11.92 3.43
C GLN A 73 10.74 -11.49 3.29
N VAL A 74 10.05 -12.05 2.29
CA VAL A 74 8.60 -11.93 2.10
C VAL A 74 8.03 -13.33 1.98
N LEU A 75 7.27 -13.75 2.99
CA LEU A 75 6.57 -15.03 2.98
C LEU A 75 5.10 -14.80 2.64
N PHE A 76 4.61 -15.52 1.64
CA PHE A 76 3.21 -15.55 1.27
C PHE A 76 2.64 -16.94 1.54
N ALA A 77 1.67 -17.04 2.43
CA ALA A 77 1.13 -18.32 2.93
C ALA A 77 2.24 -19.29 3.40
N GLY A 78 3.29 -18.76 4.05
CA GLY A 78 4.44 -19.50 4.54
C GLY A 78 5.54 -19.78 3.51
N GLU A 79 5.34 -19.50 2.22
CA GLU A 79 6.33 -19.70 1.15
C GLU A 79 7.13 -18.43 0.91
N ASP A 80 8.47 -18.49 0.97
CA ASP A 80 9.33 -17.33 0.70
C ASP A 80 9.34 -17.00 -0.80
N LEU A 81 8.74 -15.86 -1.14
CA LEU A 81 8.68 -15.36 -2.52
C LEU A 81 10.08 -15.06 -3.07
N GLY A 82 11.06 -14.74 -2.19
CA GLY A 82 12.46 -14.48 -2.56
C GLY A 82 13.15 -15.69 -3.18
N SER A 83 12.84 -16.89 -2.68
CA SER A 83 13.43 -18.13 -3.13
C SER A 83 12.84 -18.68 -4.44
N LEU A 84 11.68 -18.13 -4.89
CA LEU A 84 10.98 -18.67 -6.05
C LEU A 84 11.68 -18.35 -7.37
N HIS A 85 11.82 -19.37 -8.21
CA HIS A 85 12.22 -19.18 -9.61
C HIS A 85 11.15 -18.40 -10.39
N ARG A 86 11.55 -17.66 -11.42
CA ARG A 86 10.66 -16.79 -12.22
C ARG A 86 9.39 -17.48 -12.75
N ALA A 87 9.52 -18.73 -13.18
CA ALA A 87 8.37 -19.51 -13.69
C ALA A 87 7.35 -19.78 -12.58
N THR A 88 7.80 -20.22 -11.41
CA THR A 88 6.95 -20.48 -10.24
C THR A 88 6.31 -19.17 -9.74
N LEU A 89 7.10 -18.10 -9.64
CA LEU A 89 6.58 -16.79 -9.24
C LEU A 89 5.47 -16.28 -10.20
N ARG A 90 5.61 -16.51 -11.52
CA ARG A 90 4.58 -16.17 -12.50
C ARG A 90 3.25 -16.89 -12.21
N THR A 91 3.29 -18.17 -11.87
CA THR A 91 2.10 -18.92 -11.47
C THR A 91 1.53 -18.39 -10.14
N ARG A 92 2.39 -18.09 -9.16
CA ARG A 92 1.97 -17.55 -7.86
C ARG A 92 1.35 -16.16 -7.94
N ARG A 93 1.70 -15.35 -8.94
CA ARG A 93 1.11 -14.00 -9.15
C ARG A 93 -0.40 -14.01 -9.30
N ARG A 94 -1.02 -15.13 -9.62
CA ARG A 94 -2.48 -15.28 -9.52
C ARG A 94 -3.00 -14.97 -8.12
N GLN A 95 -2.26 -15.35 -7.06
CA GLN A 95 -2.72 -15.25 -5.68
C GLN A 95 -2.56 -13.84 -5.08
N PHE A 96 -1.76 -12.97 -5.70
CA PHE A 96 -1.58 -11.59 -5.27
C PHE A 96 -1.53 -10.64 -6.46
N GLN A 97 -2.32 -9.61 -6.39
CA GLN A 97 -2.51 -8.63 -7.47
C GLN A 97 -2.23 -7.21 -6.99
N MET A 98 -2.19 -6.27 -7.93
CA MET A 98 -1.99 -4.85 -7.64
C MET A 98 -3.01 -4.00 -8.35
N ILE A 99 -3.60 -3.06 -7.61
CA ILE A 99 -4.36 -1.92 -8.13
C ILE A 99 -3.42 -0.73 -8.10
N PHE A 100 -3.18 -0.11 -9.26
CA PHE A 100 -2.20 0.96 -9.42
C PHE A 100 -2.81 2.34 -9.15
N GLN A 101 -1.96 3.30 -8.81
CA GLN A 101 -2.29 4.68 -8.50
C GLN A 101 -2.95 5.43 -9.66
N ASP A 102 -2.40 5.26 -10.86
CA ASP A 102 -2.89 5.94 -12.07
C ASP A 102 -3.74 4.99 -12.92
N PRO A 103 -5.08 5.18 -12.93
CA PRO A 103 -5.97 4.37 -13.75
C PRO A 103 -5.77 4.60 -15.26
N TYR A 104 -5.19 5.74 -15.67
CA TYR A 104 -4.89 6.03 -17.08
C TYR A 104 -3.67 5.24 -17.58
N ALA A 105 -2.57 5.30 -16.82
CA ALA A 105 -1.34 4.59 -17.19
C ALA A 105 -1.43 3.08 -16.99
N SER A 106 -2.35 2.59 -16.15
CA SER A 106 -2.47 1.17 -15.82
C SER A 106 -3.23 0.35 -16.85
N LEU A 107 -4.02 0.96 -17.73
CA LEU A 107 -4.84 0.29 -18.75
C LEU A 107 -4.23 0.54 -20.14
N ASN A 108 -4.15 -0.52 -20.97
CA ASN A 108 -3.74 -0.36 -22.35
C ASN A 108 -4.80 0.43 -23.14
N PRO A 109 -4.52 1.68 -23.61
CA PRO A 109 -5.52 2.53 -24.25
C PRO A 109 -5.98 2.00 -25.62
N ARG A 110 -5.25 1.03 -26.20
CA ARG A 110 -5.55 0.42 -27.51
C ARG A 110 -6.32 -0.89 -27.40
N ALA A 111 -6.51 -1.40 -26.17
CA ALA A 111 -7.27 -2.63 -25.92
C ALA A 111 -8.68 -2.31 -25.46
N ARG A 112 -9.66 -3.12 -25.87
CA ARG A 112 -11.01 -3.07 -25.32
C ARG A 112 -11.01 -3.58 -23.87
N VAL A 113 -12.00 -3.15 -23.09
CA VAL A 113 -12.16 -3.55 -21.69
C VAL A 113 -12.22 -5.07 -21.54
N GLU A 114 -12.92 -5.78 -22.43
CA GLU A 114 -12.99 -7.25 -22.43
C GLU A 114 -11.59 -7.91 -22.52
N ASN A 115 -10.66 -7.33 -23.28
CA ASN A 115 -9.31 -7.85 -23.38
C ASN A 115 -8.47 -7.46 -22.14
N ILE A 116 -8.61 -6.23 -21.65
CA ILE A 116 -7.90 -5.77 -20.44
C ILE A 116 -8.19 -6.68 -19.23
N ILE A 117 -9.46 -7.11 -19.07
CA ILE A 117 -9.87 -8.00 -17.99
C ILE A 117 -9.61 -9.47 -18.36
N GLY A 118 -9.95 -9.87 -19.58
CA GLY A 118 -9.91 -11.25 -20.03
C GLY A 118 -8.49 -11.80 -20.23
N ASP A 119 -7.50 -10.95 -20.55
CA ASP A 119 -6.10 -11.39 -20.72
C ASP A 119 -5.56 -12.06 -19.43
N ALA A 120 -6.00 -11.61 -18.26
CA ALA A 120 -5.64 -12.24 -16.99
C ALA A 120 -6.23 -13.68 -16.88
N LEU A 121 -7.45 -13.89 -17.38
CA LEU A 121 -8.09 -15.20 -17.43
C LEU A 121 -7.35 -16.14 -18.38
N ASP A 122 -6.96 -15.63 -19.55
CA ASP A 122 -6.27 -16.39 -20.60
C ASP A 122 -4.85 -16.78 -20.15
N ILE A 123 -4.08 -15.83 -19.60
CA ILE A 123 -2.71 -16.06 -19.12
C ILE A 123 -2.67 -17.15 -18.04
N HIS A 124 -3.66 -17.20 -17.18
CA HIS A 124 -3.75 -18.18 -16.08
C HIS A 124 -4.62 -19.39 -16.42
N GLN A 125 -5.09 -19.52 -17.67
CA GLN A 125 -5.90 -20.65 -18.19
C GLN A 125 -7.14 -20.93 -17.31
N LEU A 126 -7.87 -19.86 -16.95
CA LEU A 126 -9.03 -19.93 -16.05
C LEU A 126 -10.37 -20.13 -16.76
N VAL A 127 -10.34 -20.12 -18.09
CA VAL A 127 -11.51 -20.28 -18.96
C VAL A 127 -11.20 -21.25 -20.08
N ALA A 128 -12.19 -22.11 -20.42
CA ALA A 128 -12.03 -23.15 -21.44
C ALA A 128 -12.54 -22.71 -22.83
N SER A 129 -13.30 -21.61 -22.91
CA SER A 129 -13.92 -21.16 -24.16
C SER A 129 -14.06 -19.62 -24.21
N ALA A 130 -14.19 -19.08 -25.43
CA ALA A 130 -14.47 -17.67 -25.64
C ALA A 130 -15.82 -17.22 -25.02
N THR A 131 -16.80 -18.11 -25.00
CA THR A 131 -18.11 -17.84 -24.39
C THR A 131 -17.98 -17.70 -22.86
N GLU A 132 -17.28 -18.63 -22.21
CA GLU A 132 -17.03 -18.58 -20.77
C GLU A 132 -16.19 -17.34 -20.39
N ARG A 133 -15.17 -17.02 -21.19
CA ARG A 133 -14.36 -15.80 -21.04
C ARG A 133 -15.24 -14.55 -21.03
N ARG A 134 -16.13 -14.44 -21.99
CA ARG A 134 -17.05 -13.32 -22.12
C ARG A 134 -17.99 -13.21 -20.92
N GLN A 135 -18.64 -14.31 -20.55
CA GLN A 135 -19.54 -14.35 -19.38
C GLN A 135 -18.81 -13.93 -18.10
N ARG A 136 -17.57 -14.38 -17.93
CA ARG A 136 -16.77 -14.05 -16.74
C ARG A 136 -16.36 -12.57 -16.73
N VAL A 137 -16.02 -12.00 -17.88
CA VAL A 137 -15.73 -10.56 -18.01
C VAL A 137 -16.99 -9.72 -17.72
N GLU A 138 -18.14 -10.09 -18.27
CA GLU A 138 -19.41 -9.42 -18.03
C GLU A 138 -19.77 -9.43 -16.54
N LYS A 139 -19.61 -10.58 -15.87
CA LYS A 139 -19.82 -10.71 -14.42
C LYS A 139 -18.88 -9.84 -13.60
N LEU A 140 -17.60 -9.79 -13.93
CA LEU A 140 -16.62 -8.93 -13.26
C LEU A 140 -16.95 -7.45 -13.43
N LEU A 141 -17.49 -7.03 -14.57
CA LEU A 141 -17.97 -5.66 -14.77
C LEU A 141 -19.17 -5.35 -13.86
N GLU A 142 -20.13 -6.26 -13.74
CA GLU A 142 -21.25 -6.11 -12.80
C GLU A 142 -20.77 -6.02 -11.35
N ASP A 143 -19.82 -6.87 -10.93
CA ASP A 143 -19.28 -6.90 -9.58
C ASP A 143 -18.64 -5.57 -9.17
N VAL A 144 -18.10 -4.81 -10.15
CA VAL A 144 -17.55 -3.46 -9.90
C VAL A 144 -18.54 -2.33 -10.21
N GLY A 145 -19.82 -2.65 -10.47
CA GLY A 145 -20.90 -1.68 -10.75
C GLY A 145 -20.80 -1.02 -12.12
N LEU A 146 -20.28 -1.73 -13.13
CA LEU A 146 -20.28 -1.33 -14.53
C LEU A 146 -21.25 -2.19 -15.33
N HIS A 147 -21.81 -1.63 -16.41
CA HIS A 147 -22.73 -2.38 -17.28
C HIS A 147 -21.94 -3.35 -18.17
N PRO A 148 -22.44 -4.61 -18.41
CA PRO A 148 -21.76 -5.61 -19.25
C PRO A 148 -21.43 -5.13 -20.67
N SER A 149 -22.27 -4.27 -21.29
CA SER A 149 -22.02 -3.69 -22.60
C SER A 149 -20.75 -2.85 -22.67
N HIS A 150 -20.19 -2.42 -21.53
CA HIS A 150 -18.93 -1.70 -21.44
C HIS A 150 -17.71 -2.54 -21.85
N ALA A 151 -17.86 -3.88 -21.94
CA ALA A 151 -16.81 -4.80 -22.38
C ALA A 151 -16.22 -4.44 -23.76
N GLN A 152 -17.04 -3.90 -24.66
CA GLN A 152 -16.65 -3.56 -26.04
C GLN A 152 -16.01 -2.19 -26.19
N ARG A 153 -16.04 -1.35 -25.15
CA ARG A 153 -15.50 0.01 -25.18
C ARG A 153 -14.02 0.05 -24.89
N TYR A 154 -13.40 1.20 -25.20
CA TYR A 154 -11.99 1.49 -24.93
C TYR A 154 -11.84 2.35 -23.65
N PRO A 155 -10.68 2.28 -22.94
CA PRO A 155 -10.47 3.03 -21.71
C PRO A 155 -10.72 4.55 -21.83
N HIS A 156 -10.43 5.16 -22.96
CA HIS A 156 -10.60 6.60 -23.16
C HIS A 156 -12.08 7.06 -23.18
N GLU A 157 -13.03 6.12 -23.32
CA GLU A 157 -14.46 6.40 -23.28
C GLU A 157 -15.06 6.43 -21.85
N PHE A 158 -14.22 6.27 -20.82
CA PHE A 158 -14.64 6.16 -19.42
C PHE A 158 -14.08 7.31 -18.57
N SER A 159 -14.84 7.67 -17.52
CA SER A 159 -14.36 8.59 -16.48
C SER A 159 -13.23 7.97 -15.65
N GLY A 160 -12.50 8.78 -14.87
CA GLY A 160 -11.44 8.29 -13.98
C GLY A 160 -11.90 7.21 -13.02
N GLY A 161 -13.05 7.41 -12.37
CA GLY A 161 -13.62 6.42 -11.45
C GLY A 161 -14.08 5.12 -12.15
N GLN A 162 -14.62 5.21 -13.37
CA GLN A 162 -14.95 4.03 -14.15
C GLN A 162 -13.69 3.25 -14.60
N ARG A 163 -12.62 3.93 -14.98
CA ARG A 163 -11.32 3.28 -15.28
C ARG A 163 -10.75 2.59 -14.04
N GLN A 164 -10.87 3.20 -12.88
CA GLN A 164 -10.45 2.57 -11.64
C GLN A 164 -11.24 1.28 -11.37
N ARG A 165 -12.56 1.28 -11.60
CA ARG A 165 -13.40 0.07 -11.51
C ARG A 165 -12.96 -1.01 -12.49
N ILE A 166 -12.57 -0.66 -13.73
CA ILE A 166 -12.00 -1.61 -14.70
C ILE A 166 -10.67 -2.19 -14.18
N GLY A 167 -9.80 -1.36 -13.59
CA GLY A 167 -8.56 -1.81 -12.95
C GLY A 167 -8.80 -2.77 -11.79
N ILE A 168 -9.83 -2.51 -10.98
CA ILE A 168 -10.28 -3.42 -9.91
C ILE A 168 -10.79 -4.74 -10.50
N ALA A 169 -11.67 -4.70 -11.52
CA ALA A 169 -12.19 -5.90 -12.18
C ALA A 169 -11.07 -6.77 -12.77
N ARG A 170 -10.04 -6.15 -13.37
CA ARG A 170 -8.84 -6.86 -13.86
C ARG A 170 -8.09 -7.57 -12.73
N ALA A 171 -7.90 -6.91 -11.59
CA ALA A 171 -7.24 -7.52 -10.43
C ALA A 171 -8.04 -8.69 -9.85
N LEU A 172 -9.38 -8.61 -9.87
CA LEU A 172 -10.28 -9.65 -9.40
C LEU A 172 -10.37 -10.86 -10.33
N ALA A 173 -10.07 -10.70 -11.62
CA ALA A 173 -10.26 -11.74 -12.63
C ALA A 173 -9.59 -13.08 -12.29
N VAL A 174 -8.48 -13.03 -11.56
CA VAL A 174 -7.71 -14.23 -11.16
C VAL A 174 -8.03 -14.72 -9.74
N GLU A 175 -9.04 -14.15 -9.06
CA GLU A 175 -9.46 -14.51 -7.70
C GLU A 175 -8.29 -14.47 -6.70
N PRO A 176 -7.65 -13.30 -6.52
CA PRO A 176 -6.49 -13.19 -5.66
C PRO A 176 -6.86 -13.32 -4.17
N ARG A 177 -5.90 -13.77 -3.36
CA ARG A 177 -6.03 -13.78 -1.90
C ARG A 177 -5.54 -12.48 -1.25
N LEU A 178 -4.64 -11.75 -1.94
CA LEU A 178 -4.09 -10.47 -1.51
C LEU A 178 -4.13 -9.47 -2.66
N ILE A 179 -4.56 -8.24 -2.38
CA ILE A 179 -4.41 -7.12 -3.33
C ILE A 179 -3.62 -6.00 -2.64
N VAL A 180 -2.56 -5.55 -3.30
CA VAL A 180 -1.87 -4.31 -2.95
C VAL A 180 -2.57 -3.16 -3.68
N CYS A 181 -3.21 -2.27 -2.93
CA CYS A 181 -3.86 -1.08 -3.46
C CYS A 181 -2.89 0.11 -3.32
N ASP A 182 -2.20 0.50 -4.39
CA ASP A 182 -1.24 1.60 -4.39
C ASP A 182 -1.97 2.91 -4.71
N GLU A 183 -2.31 3.69 -3.69
CA GLU A 183 -3.06 4.94 -3.78
C GLU A 183 -4.29 4.89 -4.72
N PRO A 184 -5.19 3.91 -4.57
CA PRO A 184 -6.21 3.58 -5.57
C PRO A 184 -7.26 4.68 -5.79
N VAL A 185 -7.24 5.74 -5.00
CA VAL A 185 -8.22 6.83 -5.04
C VAL A 185 -7.60 8.22 -5.17
N SER A 186 -6.27 8.35 -5.16
CA SER A 186 -5.58 9.65 -5.08
C SER A 186 -5.84 10.59 -6.27
N ALA A 187 -6.14 10.04 -7.46
CA ALA A 187 -6.40 10.78 -8.69
C ALA A 187 -7.90 11.06 -8.93
N LEU A 188 -8.78 10.76 -7.97
CA LEU A 188 -10.22 10.85 -8.10
C LEU A 188 -10.79 11.98 -7.22
N ASP A 189 -11.96 12.50 -7.59
CA ASP A 189 -12.70 13.44 -6.73
C ASP A 189 -13.23 12.74 -5.46
N VAL A 190 -13.51 13.53 -4.41
CA VAL A 190 -13.85 13.02 -3.07
C VAL A 190 -15.09 12.11 -3.09
N SER A 191 -16.08 12.40 -3.92
CA SER A 191 -17.31 11.60 -3.99
C SER A 191 -17.04 10.23 -4.61
N VAL A 192 -16.24 10.18 -5.65
CA VAL A 192 -15.82 8.93 -6.31
C VAL A 192 -14.85 8.14 -5.45
N GLN A 193 -13.95 8.81 -4.70
CA GLN A 193 -13.09 8.15 -3.72
C GLN A 193 -13.90 7.31 -2.73
N ALA A 194 -14.96 7.89 -2.13
CA ALA A 194 -15.82 7.18 -1.18
C ALA A 194 -16.50 5.97 -1.82
N GLN A 195 -16.95 6.08 -3.07
CA GLN A 195 -17.55 4.96 -3.80
C GLN A 195 -16.57 3.82 -4.05
N ILE A 196 -15.31 4.13 -4.45
CA ILE A 196 -14.28 3.11 -4.68
C ILE A 196 -13.87 2.42 -3.37
N VAL A 197 -13.75 3.18 -2.28
CA VAL A 197 -13.40 2.60 -0.96
C VAL A 197 -14.51 1.66 -0.47
N ASN A 198 -15.78 2.05 -0.61
CA ASN A 198 -16.90 1.19 -0.27
C ASN A 198 -16.94 -0.06 -1.15
N LEU A 199 -16.74 0.09 -2.48
CA LEU A 199 -16.65 -1.05 -3.40
C LEU A 199 -15.55 -2.04 -2.98
N LEU A 200 -14.34 -1.57 -2.65
CA LEU A 200 -13.25 -2.43 -2.19
C LEU A 200 -13.61 -3.17 -0.90
N ARG A 201 -14.30 -2.51 0.04
CA ARG A 201 -14.76 -3.14 1.28
C ARG A 201 -15.82 -4.21 1.03
N ASP A 202 -16.79 -3.94 0.15
CA ASP A 202 -17.84 -4.90 -0.21
C ASP A 202 -17.24 -6.12 -0.92
N LEU A 203 -16.32 -5.90 -1.86
CA LEU A 203 -15.59 -6.98 -2.53
C LEU A 203 -14.74 -7.81 -1.56
N GLN A 204 -14.13 -7.17 -0.54
CA GLN A 204 -13.40 -7.88 0.50
C GLN A 204 -14.31 -8.84 1.28
N GLN A 205 -15.51 -8.40 1.64
CA GLN A 205 -16.47 -9.24 2.37
C GLN A 205 -16.95 -10.44 1.53
N VAL A 206 -17.20 -10.20 0.23
CA VAL A 206 -17.68 -11.26 -0.70
C VAL A 206 -16.58 -12.29 -1.00
N HIS A 207 -15.36 -11.83 -1.27
CA HIS A 207 -14.26 -12.69 -1.74
C HIS A 207 -13.25 -13.06 -0.65
N HIS A 208 -13.41 -12.54 0.58
CA HIS A 208 -12.51 -12.79 1.72
C HIS A 208 -11.02 -12.47 1.45
N MET A 209 -10.76 -11.49 0.59
CA MET A 209 -9.41 -11.06 0.23
C MET A 209 -8.77 -10.22 1.35
N ALA A 210 -7.45 -10.27 1.42
CA ALA A 210 -6.67 -9.34 2.23
C ALA A 210 -6.22 -8.14 1.38
N TYR A 211 -6.07 -6.96 2.02
CA TYR A 211 -5.54 -5.77 1.38
C TYR A 211 -4.31 -5.23 2.10
N LEU A 212 -3.30 -4.84 1.33
CA LEU A 212 -2.32 -3.84 1.74
C LEU A 212 -2.71 -2.52 1.07
N PHE A 213 -3.34 -1.63 1.84
CA PHE A 213 -3.93 -0.40 1.33
C PHE A 213 -2.99 0.78 1.56
N VAL A 214 -2.31 1.22 0.50
CA VAL A 214 -1.38 2.36 0.53
C VAL A 214 -2.15 3.63 0.23
N ALA A 215 -2.05 4.64 1.09
CA ALA A 215 -2.57 5.98 0.83
C ALA A 215 -1.79 7.04 1.62
N HIS A 216 -1.93 8.29 1.20
CA HIS A 216 -1.45 9.45 1.95
C HIS A 216 -2.54 10.06 2.84
N ASP A 217 -3.82 9.79 2.57
CA ASP A 217 -4.96 10.28 3.35
C ASP A 217 -5.34 9.28 4.47
N LEU A 218 -5.09 9.70 5.70
CA LEU A 218 -5.44 8.95 6.90
C LEU A 218 -6.94 8.76 7.12
N ALA A 219 -7.79 9.68 6.62
CA ALA A 219 -9.24 9.56 6.76
C ALA A 219 -9.76 8.36 5.95
N VAL A 220 -9.26 8.20 4.72
CA VAL A 220 -9.57 7.07 3.86
C VAL A 220 -9.08 5.76 4.49
N VAL A 221 -7.82 5.74 4.94
CA VAL A 221 -7.21 4.53 5.53
C VAL A 221 -7.93 4.10 6.80
N ARG A 222 -8.29 5.05 7.68
CA ARG A 222 -9.08 4.77 8.90
C ARG A 222 -10.42 4.10 8.60
N HIS A 223 -11.04 4.44 7.45
CA HIS A 223 -12.35 3.91 7.10
C HIS A 223 -12.30 2.45 6.62
N ILE A 224 -11.23 2.05 5.91
CA ILE A 224 -11.14 0.72 5.30
C ILE A 224 -10.25 -0.26 6.09
N SER A 225 -9.31 0.25 6.91
CA SER A 225 -8.27 -0.59 7.52
C SER A 225 -8.63 -1.11 8.90
N HIS A 226 -8.21 -2.33 9.18
CA HIS A 226 -8.24 -2.93 10.52
C HIS A 226 -7.03 -2.45 11.33
N ARG A 227 -5.84 -2.44 10.72
CA ARG A 227 -4.59 -1.95 11.30
C ARG A 227 -3.94 -0.93 10.37
N ILE A 228 -3.16 -0.01 10.98
CA ILE A 228 -2.40 1.01 10.25
C ILE A 228 -0.91 0.85 10.57
N LEU A 229 -0.11 0.98 9.52
CA LEU A 229 1.35 1.13 9.56
C LEU A 229 1.68 2.55 9.11
N VAL A 230 2.41 3.29 9.94
CA VAL A 230 2.87 4.65 9.62
C VAL A 230 4.34 4.58 9.22
N MET A 231 4.64 5.05 8.01
CA MET A 231 5.97 4.96 7.42
C MET A 231 6.60 6.35 7.25
N TYR A 232 7.86 6.49 7.67
CA TYR A 232 8.66 7.70 7.51
C TYR A 232 10.07 7.32 7.06
N LEU A 233 10.59 7.93 6.00
CA LEU A 233 11.92 7.69 5.43
C LEU A 233 12.30 6.20 5.34
N GLY A 234 11.44 5.39 4.74
CA GLY A 234 11.69 3.97 4.52
C GLY A 234 11.46 3.05 5.73
N ARG A 235 11.10 3.58 6.90
CA ARG A 235 10.94 2.83 8.15
C ARG A 235 9.54 2.97 8.74
N LEU A 236 9.10 1.96 9.50
CA LEU A 236 7.89 2.06 10.29
C LEU A 236 8.18 2.85 11.57
N VAL A 237 7.33 3.82 11.87
CA VAL A 237 7.43 4.66 13.07
C VAL A 237 6.33 4.39 14.07
N GLU A 238 5.16 3.94 13.61
CA GLU A 238 4.05 3.51 14.45
C GLU A 238 3.21 2.47 13.73
N ALA A 239 2.67 1.48 14.47
CA ALA A 239 1.73 0.49 13.98
C ALA A 239 0.74 0.09 15.07
N GLY A 240 -0.50 -0.25 14.66
CA GLY A 240 -1.51 -0.72 15.59
C GLY A 240 -2.90 -0.77 14.98
N ASP A 241 -3.90 -1.06 15.83
CA ASP A 241 -5.32 -0.94 15.48
C ASP A 241 -5.63 0.43 14.86
N ALA A 242 -6.40 0.46 13.79
CA ALA A 242 -6.63 1.68 13.02
C ALA A 242 -7.32 2.79 13.84
N ARG A 243 -8.27 2.42 14.70
CA ARG A 243 -8.96 3.38 15.56
C ARG A 243 -8.02 3.90 16.64
N ALA A 244 -7.28 3.00 17.30
CA ALA A 244 -6.35 3.34 18.37
C ALA A 244 -5.22 4.27 17.89
N VAL A 245 -4.63 4.01 16.71
CA VAL A 245 -3.61 4.89 16.09
C VAL A 245 -4.20 6.26 15.78
N CYS A 246 -5.42 6.34 15.22
CA CYS A 246 -6.04 7.60 14.86
C CYS A 246 -6.55 8.41 16.06
N GLN A 247 -7.01 7.76 17.13
CA GLN A 247 -7.56 8.45 18.30
C GLN A 247 -6.49 8.90 19.30
N SER A 248 -5.42 8.12 19.44
CA SER A 248 -4.36 8.39 20.41
C SER A 248 -2.98 8.07 19.81
N PRO A 249 -2.53 8.83 18.79
CA PRO A 249 -1.24 8.63 18.16
C PRO A 249 -0.10 8.79 19.16
N LYS A 250 0.86 7.87 19.14
CA LYS A 250 1.99 7.86 20.09
C LYS A 250 3.24 8.50 19.49
N HIS A 251 3.47 8.36 18.18
CA HIS A 251 4.61 8.97 17.53
C HIS A 251 4.30 10.42 17.13
N PRO A 252 5.17 11.41 17.38
CA PRO A 252 4.93 12.83 17.02
C PRO A 252 4.63 13.06 15.53
N TYR A 253 5.25 12.29 14.65
CA TYR A 253 4.93 12.32 13.21
C TYR A 253 3.49 11.88 12.92
N THR A 254 3.01 10.81 13.56
CA THR A 254 1.61 10.36 13.43
C THR A 254 0.65 11.41 13.95
N GLN A 255 0.99 12.08 15.06
CA GLN A 255 0.20 13.20 15.60
C GLN A 255 0.07 14.34 14.58
N ALA A 256 1.17 14.69 13.92
CA ALA A 256 1.18 15.71 12.87
C ALA A 256 0.31 15.31 11.67
N LEU A 257 0.44 14.07 11.18
CA LEU A 257 -0.38 13.54 10.07
C LEU A 257 -1.87 13.58 10.42
N ILE A 258 -2.26 13.14 11.62
CA ILE A 258 -3.66 13.14 12.06
C ILE A 258 -4.19 14.57 12.25
N SER A 259 -3.35 15.50 12.73
CA SER A 259 -3.73 16.91 12.91
C SER A 259 -4.04 17.61 11.58
N ALA A 260 -3.51 17.09 10.47
CA ALA A 260 -3.74 17.63 9.13
C ALA A 260 -5.04 17.14 8.47
N VAL A 261 -5.68 16.08 9.03
CA VAL A 261 -6.98 15.58 8.53
C VAL A 261 -8.08 16.59 8.84
N PRO A 262 -8.82 17.08 7.82
CA PRO A 262 -9.95 18.00 8.04
C PRO A 262 -11.00 17.36 8.95
N VAL A 263 -11.47 18.11 9.93
CA VAL A 263 -12.59 17.71 10.79
C VAL A 263 -13.83 18.46 10.32
N VAL A 264 -14.94 17.75 10.18
CA VAL A 264 -16.23 18.35 9.74
C VAL A 264 -16.88 19.18 10.83
N ASP A 265 -16.42 19.10 12.09
CA ASP A 265 -16.94 19.83 13.23
C ASP A 265 -16.39 21.29 13.25
N PRO A 266 -17.25 22.32 13.02
CA PRO A 266 -16.83 23.72 13.02
C PRO A 266 -16.29 24.20 14.37
N ASP A 267 -16.71 23.57 15.48
CA ASP A 267 -16.32 23.92 16.85
C ASP A 267 -15.03 23.21 17.30
N SER A 268 -14.50 22.35 16.47
CA SER A 268 -13.27 21.59 16.75
C SER A 268 -12.04 22.51 16.79
N LYS A 269 -11.52 22.78 18.00
CA LYS A 269 -10.30 23.58 18.24
C LYS A 269 -9.02 22.78 17.98
N ARG A 270 -9.03 21.76 17.10
CA ARG A 270 -7.80 21.02 16.78
C ARG A 270 -6.79 21.95 16.11
N ARG A 271 -5.69 22.24 16.80
CA ARG A 271 -4.58 22.97 16.20
C ARG A 271 -3.81 22.05 15.29
N ARG A 272 -3.70 22.41 14.01
CA ARG A 272 -2.82 21.72 13.05
C ARG A 272 -1.37 21.82 13.52
N ILE A 273 -0.69 20.69 13.62
CA ILE A 273 0.74 20.62 13.90
C ILE A 273 1.47 20.81 12.56
N ILE A 274 2.15 21.96 12.42
CA ILE A 274 2.95 22.25 11.23
C ILE A 274 4.36 21.76 11.52
N LEU A 275 4.80 20.77 10.73
CA LEU A 275 6.17 20.27 10.82
C LEU A 275 7.14 21.27 10.20
N ALA A 276 8.20 21.63 10.91
CA ALA A 276 9.24 22.51 10.40
C ALA A 276 10.18 21.76 9.45
N GLY A 277 10.70 22.49 8.46
CA GLY A 277 11.69 21.99 7.51
C GLY A 277 11.17 20.98 6.49
N ASP A 278 12.03 20.61 5.56
CA ASP A 278 11.75 19.64 4.50
C ASP A 278 11.98 18.20 4.97
N VAL A 279 11.43 17.24 4.23
CA VAL A 279 11.70 15.81 4.44
C VAL A 279 13.18 15.55 4.15
N PRO A 280 13.94 14.98 5.10
CA PRO A 280 15.35 14.68 4.88
C PRO A 280 15.58 13.73 3.70
N SER A 281 16.78 13.82 3.10
CA SER A 281 17.12 12.98 1.96
C SER A 281 17.21 11.49 2.37
N PRO A 282 16.57 10.58 1.64
CA PRO A 282 16.70 9.13 1.86
C PRO A 282 18.08 8.57 1.45
N ILE A 283 18.92 9.39 0.80
CA ILE A 283 20.31 9.05 0.45
C ILE A 283 21.22 9.21 1.66
N HIS A 284 20.98 10.27 2.46
CA HIS A 284 21.72 10.60 3.67
C HIS A 284 20.72 10.83 4.81
N PRO A 285 20.11 9.75 5.34
CA PRO A 285 19.17 9.88 6.44
C PRO A 285 19.87 10.44 7.68
N PRO A 286 19.19 11.24 8.50
CA PRO A 286 19.73 11.74 9.76
C PRO A 286 20.17 10.58 10.66
N GLY A 287 21.22 10.82 11.46
CA GLY A 287 21.61 9.90 12.53
C GLY A 287 20.55 9.82 13.62
N GLY A 288 20.58 8.77 14.44
CA GLY A 288 19.60 8.57 15.50
C GLY A 288 18.15 8.38 14.96
N CYS A 289 17.18 9.06 15.58
CA CYS A 289 15.79 9.05 15.12
C CYS A 289 15.66 9.80 13.77
N PRO A 290 15.19 9.14 12.69
CA PRO A 290 15.08 9.80 11.37
C PRO A 290 14.17 11.03 11.37
N PHE A 291 13.23 11.10 12.31
CA PHE A 291 12.29 12.21 12.41
C PHE A 291 12.79 13.39 13.28
N HIS A 292 13.91 13.25 14.02
CA HIS A 292 14.36 14.26 14.97
C HIS A 292 14.50 15.68 14.39
N PRO A 293 14.91 15.91 13.12
CA PRO A 293 15.07 17.27 12.60
C PRO A 293 13.73 18.03 12.46
N ARG A 294 12.62 17.30 12.41
CA ARG A 294 11.26 17.85 12.25
C ARG A 294 10.38 17.63 13.48
N CYS A 295 10.92 16.97 14.50
CA CYS A 295 10.17 16.61 15.71
C CYS A 295 10.05 17.81 16.65
N PRO A 296 8.82 18.27 17.00
CA PRO A 296 8.64 19.41 17.89
C PRO A 296 9.05 19.13 19.35
N VAL A 297 9.26 17.86 19.69
CA VAL A 297 9.62 17.40 21.03
C VAL A 297 10.93 16.61 21.04
N ALA A 298 11.83 16.87 20.07
CA ALA A 298 13.11 16.18 19.98
C ALA A 298 14.00 16.47 21.21
N GLU A 299 14.60 15.41 21.74
CA GLU A 299 15.60 15.47 22.81
C GLU A 299 17.01 15.21 22.24
N PRO A 300 18.11 15.57 22.99
CA PRO A 300 19.49 15.33 22.52
C PRO A 300 19.75 13.89 22.09
N ARG A 301 19.23 12.90 22.83
CA ARG A 301 19.38 11.47 22.48
C ARG A 301 18.77 11.10 21.14
N CYS A 302 17.73 11.83 20.67
CA CYS A 302 17.11 11.59 19.38
C CYS A 302 18.06 11.88 18.21
N GLN A 303 19.12 12.65 18.40
CA GLN A 303 20.13 12.96 17.38
C GLN A 303 21.17 11.84 17.22
N THR A 304 21.41 11.08 18.28
CA THR A 304 22.52 10.12 18.36
C THR A 304 22.07 8.67 18.43
N GLU A 305 20.87 8.41 19.01
CA GLU A 305 20.36 7.07 19.25
C GLU A 305 19.12 6.78 18.38
N GLU A 306 19.13 5.63 17.70
CA GLU A 306 17.97 5.15 16.96
C GLU A 306 16.94 4.60 17.94
N PRO A 307 15.64 5.05 17.89
CA PRO A 307 14.62 4.51 18.75
C PRO A 307 14.27 3.06 18.38
N ALA A 308 14.25 2.19 19.38
CA ALA A 308 13.87 0.80 19.19
C ALA A 308 12.40 0.70 18.75
N TRP A 309 12.10 -0.18 17.79
CA TRP A 309 10.76 -0.62 17.46
C TRP A 309 10.22 -1.51 18.57
N ARG A 310 9.36 -0.99 19.43
CA ARG A 310 8.88 -1.70 20.61
C ARG A 310 7.37 -1.67 20.76
N GLU A 311 6.83 -2.69 21.35
CA GLU A 311 5.42 -2.76 21.72
C GLU A 311 5.18 -1.88 22.97
N VAL A 312 4.26 -0.90 22.85
CA VAL A 312 3.89 0.04 23.92
C VAL A 312 2.52 -0.29 24.52
N ALA A 313 1.73 -1.08 23.83
CA ALA A 313 0.47 -1.67 24.29
C ALA A 313 0.19 -2.91 23.42
N PRO A 314 -0.69 -3.83 23.83
CA PRO A 314 -0.99 -5.04 23.06
C PRO A 314 -1.32 -4.76 21.60
N GLY A 315 -0.50 -5.30 20.68
CA GLY A 315 -0.60 -5.10 19.23
C GLY A 315 -0.23 -3.70 18.73
N ARG A 316 0.34 -2.82 19.58
CA ARG A 316 0.74 -1.46 19.20
C ARG A 316 2.22 -1.24 19.36
N HIS A 317 2.87 -0.94 18.25
CA HIS A 317 4.32 -0.73 18.17
C HIS A 317 4.66 0.70 17.79
N VAL A 318 5.72 1.24 18.38
CA VAL A 318 6.20 2.61 18.12
C VAL A 318 7.72 2.65 18.17
N ALA A 319 8.33 3.37 17.23
CA ALA A 319 9.76 3.71 17.22
C ALA A 319 9.96 5.15 17.69
N CYS A 320 9.79 5.41 18.99
CA CYS A 320 10.01 6.72 19.60
C CYS A 320 10.52 6.56 21.02
N HIS A 321 11.55 7.35 21.40
CA HIS A 321 12.09 7.36 22.75
C HIS A 321 11.08 7.85 23.79
N LEU A 322 10.18 8.76 23.39
CA LEU A 322 9.21 9.44 24.27
C LEU A 322 7.85 8.74 24.35
N ALA A 323 7.60 7.72 23.50
CA ALA A 323 6.32 7.02 23.52
C ALA A 323 6.16 6.21 24.82
N GLN A 324 5.03 6.42 25.51
CA GLN A 324 4.57 5.66 26.68
C GLN A 324 3.31 4.92 26.36
#